data_6ec811edd049e2cbd3b8f1a4af309eed
#
_entry.id   6ec811edd049e2cbd3b8f1a4af309eed
#
_cell.length_a   1.000
_cell.length_b   1.000
_cell.length_c   1.000
_cell.angle_alpha   90.00
_cell.angle_beta   90.00
_cell.angle_gamma   90.00
#
_symmetry.space_group_name_H-M   'P 1'
#
loop_
_entity.id
_entity.type
_entity.pdbx_description
1 polymer ?
#
loop_
_entity_poly.entity_id
_entity_poly.type
_entity_poly.pdbx_seq_one_letter_code
_entity_poly.pdbx_strand_id
1 'polypeptide(L)'
;MLMYQNFLFIKKTMWGKMSEKKFSKQHEWLTIDGEIATIGITKHASEMLGDVVFVELPEKGKNVEKDGQAGIVESTKAASDIYFPISGEITEINQAIVDDPSTINKDPEGNAWFFKIKIKNKADLDRLMNKTDYDKFVAENPN
;
A
#
# COMPACT_ATOMS: atom_id res chain seq x y z
N MET A 1 13.60 15.78 -32.42
CA MET A 1 13.10 14.46 -32.68
C MET A 1 13.61 13.40 -31.76
N LEU A 2 14.87 13.18 -31.80
CA LEU A 2 15.45 12.24 -30.87
C LEU A 2 15.23 12.63 -29.43
N MET A 3 15.38 13.90 -29.18
CA MET A 3 15.17 14.41 -27.87
C MET A 3 13.77 14.11 -27.37
N TYR A 4 12.82 14.28 -28.25
CA TYR A 4 11.46 13.99 -27.91
C TYR A 4 11.28 12.50 -27.59
N GLN A 5 11.90 11.66 -28.37
CA GLN A 5 11.82 10.24 -28.14
C GLN A 5 12.49 9.84 -26.85
N ASN A 6 13.63 10.44 -26.56
CA ASN A 6 14.30 10.17 -25.30
C ASN A 6 13.47 10.59 -24.12
N PHE A 7 12.80 11.72 -24.26
CA PHE A 7 11.95 12.20 -23.20
C PHE A 7 10.81 11.22 -22.93
N LEU A 8 10.18 10.73 -23.97
CA LEU A 8 9.13 9.75 -23.82
C LEU A 8 9.64 8.46 -23.20
N PHE A 9 10.81 8.05 -23.65
CA PHE A 9 11.41 6.84 -23.13
C PHE A 9 11.66 6.94 -21.63
N ILE A 10 12.20 8.05 -21.21
CA ILE A 10 12.48 8.26 -19.80
C ILE A 10 11.20 8.25 -18.99
N LYS A 11 10.17 8.92 -19.45
CA LYS A 11 8.91 8.95 -18.76
C LYS A 11 8.30 7.56 -18.69
N LYS A 12 8.37 6.84 -19.77
CA LYS A 12 7.85 5.49 -19.79
C LYS A 12 8.56 4.60 -18.81
N THR A 13 9.87 4.73 -18.73
CA THR A 13 10.65 3.94 -17.78
C THR A 13 10.25 4.27 -16.36
N MET A 14 10.09 5.55 -16.08
CA MET A 14 9.69 5.98 -14.77
C MET A 14 8.30 5.49 -14.43
N TRP A 15 7.41 5.54 -15.39
CA TRP A 15 6.06 5.06 -15.17
C TRP A 15 6.07 3.57 -14.88
N GLY A 16 6.90 2.81 -15.57
CA GLY A 16 7.01 1.40 -15.31
C GLY A 16 7.38 1.14 -13.87
N LYS A 17 8.34 1.92 -13.37
CA LYS A 17 8.77 1.77 -11.98
C LYS A 17 7.69 2.21 -11.01
N MET A 18 7.05 3.33 -11.30
CA MET A 18 6.04 3.86 -10.42
C MET A 18 4.79 2.99 -10.35
N SER A 19 4.49 2.28 -11.43
CA SER A 19 3.32 1.43 -11.46
C SER A 19 3.59 0.05 -10.89
N GLU A 20 4.85 -0.27 -10.64
CA GLU A 20 5.20 -1.56 -10.10
C GLU A 20 4.83 -1.61 -8.63
N LYS A 21 4.03 -2.59 -8.25
CA LYS A 21 3.63 -2.76 -6.87
C LYS A 21 4.59 -3.69 -6.15
N LYS A 22 4.80 -3.38 -4.87
CA LYS A 22 5.50 -4.27 -3.96
C LYS A 22 4.52 -4.69 -2.89
N PHE A 23 4.81 -5.82 -2.27
CA PHE A 23 3.86 -6.44 -1.35
C PHE A 23 4.56 -6.92 -0.10
N SER A 24 3.89 -6.81 1.04
CA SER A 24 4.39 -7.33 2.31
C SER A 24 3.73 -8.67 2.62
N LYS A 25 4.34 -9.40 3.55
CA LYS A 25 3.77 -10.67 4.00
C LYS A 25 2.49 -10.47 4.82
N GLN A 26 2.22 -9.26 5.23
CA GLN A 26 1.01 -8.93 5.98
C GLN A 26 -0.08 -8.39 5.07
N HIS A 27 0.11 -8.54 3.76
CA HIS A 27 -0.88 -8.22 2.75
C HIS A 27 -1.12 -6.73 2.58
N GLU A 28 -0.05 -5.93 2.70
CA GLU A 28 -0.10 -4.55 2.28
C GLU A 28 0.57 -4.43 0.92
N TRP A 29 0.07 -3.52 0.09
CA TRP A 29 0.70 -3.20 -1.19
C TRP A 29 1.28 -1.79 -1.13
N LEU A 30 2.31 -1.56 -1.95
CA LEU A 30 2.94 -0.24 -2.07
C LEU A 30 3.18 0.08 -3.54
N THR A 31 3.02 1.36 -3.87
CA THR A 31 3.55 1.90 -5.12
C THR A 31 4.46 3.05 -4.74
N ILE A 32 5.53 3.23 -5.52
CA ILE A 32 6.56 4.21 -5.21
C ILE A 32 6.59 5.28 -6.29
N ASP A 33 6.53 6.54 -5.87
CA ASP A 33 6.67 7.67 -6.77
C ASP A 33 7.72 8.59 -6.15
N GLY A 34 8.94 8.50 -6.65
CA GLY A 34 10.06 9.25 -6.07
C GLY A 34 10.34 8.77 -4.66
N GLU A 35 10.16 9.66 -3.70
CA GLU A 35 10.39 9.33 -2.29
C GLU A 35 9.10 9.00 -1.55
N ILE A 36 7.97 9.01 -2.24
CA ILE A 36 6.66 8.82 -1.62
C ILE A 36 6.12 7.44 -1.97
N ALA A 37 5.76 6.70 -0.94
CA ALA A 37 5.10 5.40 -1.10
C ALA A 37 3.63 5.55 -0.78
N THR A 38 2.77 5.02 -1.65
CA THR A 38 1.33 4.93 -1.40
C THR A 38 1.04 3.50 -0.98
N ILE A 39 0.32 3.32 0.11
CA ILE A 39 0.15 2.04 0.77
C ILE A 39 -1.32 1.73 1.01
N GLY A 40 -1.70 0.49 0.79
CA GLY A 40 -3.04 0.00 1.10
C GLY A 40 -2.99 -1.49 1.37
N ILE A 41 -4.15 -2.11 1.47
CA ILE A 41 -4.23 -3.56 1.66
C ILE A 41 -4.57 -4.23 0.34
N THR A 42 -4.12 -5.49 0.19
CA THR A 42 -4.31 -6.20 -1.07
C THR A 42 -5.75 -6.65 -1.24
N LYS A 43 -6.09 -7.01 -2.47
CA LYS A 43 -7.38 -7.60 -2.77
C LYS A 43 -7.58 -8.86 -1.92
N HIS A 44 -6.53 -9.66 -1.77
CA HIS A 44 -6.60 -10.86 -0.95
C HIS A 44 -6.99 -10.53 0.49
N ALA A 45 -6.35 -9.51 1.08
CA ALA A 45 -6.67 -9.10 2.45
C ALA A 45 -8.12 -8.61 2.55
N SER A 46 -8.56 -7.83 1.57
CA SER A 46 -9.92 -7.32 1.55
C SER A 46 -10.93 -8.45 1.49
N GLU A 47 -10.65 -9.46 0.67
CA GLU A 47 -11.54 -10.60 0.55
C GLU A 47 -11.60 -11.43 1.82
N MET A 48 -10.46 -11.57 2.49
CA MET A 48 -10.44 -12.29 3.76
C MET A 48 -11.21 -11.57 4.86
N LEU A 49 -11.18 -10.24 4.84
CA LEU A 49 -11.90 -9.45 5.84
C LEU A 49 -13.42 -9.49 5.66
N GLY A 50 -13.88 -9.48 4.40
CA GLY A 50 -15.29 -9.30 4.12
C GLY A 50 -15.66 -7.83 4.17
N ASP A 51 -16.93 -7.52 4.42
CA ASP A 51 -17.44 -6.14 4.35
C ASP A 51 -16.82 -5.26 5.42
N VAL A 52 -16.05 -4.26 4.99
CA VAL A 52 -15.38 -3.35 5.90
C VAL A 52 -16.34 -2.28 6.37
N VAL A 53 -16.37 -2.06 7.67
CA VAL A 53 -17.31 -1.12 8.30
C VAL A 53 -16.63 0.01 9.07
N PHE A 54 -15.34 -0.12 9.36
CA PHE A 54 -14.60 0.89 10.12
C PHE A 54 -13.14 0.86 9.79
N VAL A 55 -12.52 2.04 9.68
CA VAL A 55 -11.09 2.18 9.43
C VAL A 55 -10.54 3.26 10.33
N GLU A 56 -9.42 2.96 10.98
CA GLU A 56 -8.67 3.95 11.73
C GLU A 56 -7.30 4.11 11.08
N LEU A 57 -6.93 5.34 10.73
CA LEU A 57 -5.69 5.67 10.04
C LEU A 57 -4.72 6.37 10.97
N PRO A 58 -3.40 6.36 10.64
CA PRO A 58 -2.43 7.10 11.43
C PRO A 58 -2.57 8.59 11.19
N GLU A 59 -1.92 9.39 12.04
CA GLU A 59 -1.97 10.83 11.92
C GLU A 59 -0.97 11.33 10.88
N LYS A 60 -1.40 12.31 10.10
CA LYS A 60 -0.53 12.98 9.14
C LYS A 60 0.60 13.69 9.89
N GLY A 61 1.80 13.60 9.34
CA GLY A 61 2.97 14.24 9.94
C GLY A 61 3.73 13.37 10.93
N LYS A 62 3.18 12.22 11.28
CA LYS A 62 3.81 11.33 12.25
C LYS A 62 4.98 10.57 11.63
N ASN A 63 6.06 10.42 12.40
CA ASN A 63 7.17 9.57 12.02
C ASN A 63 6.88 8.15 12.49
N VAL A 64 7.05 7.18 11.61
CA VAL A 64 6.66 5.81 11.89
C VAL A 64 7.78 4.84 11.57
N GLU A 65 7.75 3.69 12.23
CA GLU A 65 8.76 2.65 12.04
C GLU A 65 8.15 1.43 11.37
N LYS A 66 8.97 0.79 10.56
CA LYS A 66 8.59 -0.47 9.92
C LYS A 66 8.09 -1.45 10.97
N ASP A 67 7.03 -2.16 10.64
CA ASP A 67 6.37 -3.16 11.49
C ASP A 67 5.60 -2.59 12.68
N GLY A 68 5.58 -1.27 12.83
CA GLY A 68 4.73 -0.64 13.84
C GLY A 68 3.27 -0.71 13.41
N GLN A 69 2.36 -0.61 14.38
CA GLN A 69 0.94 -0.64 14.08
C GLN A 69 0.52 0.66 13.40
N ALA A 70 -0.09 0.54 12.23
CA ALA A 70 -0.49 1.71 11.45
C ALA A 70 -1.93 2.10 11.71
N GLY A 71 -2.80 1.13 11.93
CA GLY A 71 -4.21 1.42 12.12
C GLY A 71 -4.98 0.13 12.26
N ILE A 72 -6.29 0.24 12.15
CA ILE A 72 -7.20 -0.88 12.34
C ILE A 72 -8.25 -0.86 11.23
N VAL A 73 -8.58 -2.04 10.73
CA VAL A 73 -9.68 -2.21 9.81
C VAL A 73 -10.66 -3.19 10.45
N GLU A 74 -11.91 -2.79 10.57
CA GLU A 74 -12.94 -3.68 11.12
C GLU A 74 -13.95 -4.04 10.04
N SER A 75 -14.29 -5.31 9.99
CA SER A 75 -15.30 -5.80 9.09
C SER A 75 -16.46 -6.37 9.91
N THR A 76 -17.49 -6.84 9.21
CA THR A 76 -18.63 -7.44 9.89
C THR A 76 -18.27 -8.71 10.65
N LYS A 77 -17.10 -9.31 10.34
CA LYS A 77 -16.74 -10.58 10.99
C LYS A 77 -15.43 -10.54 11.75
N ALA A 78 -14.59 -9.50 11.60
CA ALA A 78 -13.27 -9.48 12.25
C ALA A 78 -12.69 -8.09 12.33
N ALA A 79 -11.72 -7.91 13.23
CA ALA A 79 -10.91 -6.71 13.29
C ALA A 79 -9.48 -7.11 12.94
N SER A 80 -8.76 -6.28 12.22
CA SER A 80 -7.42 -6.57 11.80
C SER A 80 -6.53 -5.35 11.97
N ASP A 81 -5.34 -5.54 12.53
CA ASP A 81 -4.34 -4.49 12.61
C ASP A 81 -3.66 -4.33 11.27
N ILE A 82 -3.34 -3.10 10.93
CA ILE A 82 -2.55 -2.79 9.75
C ILE A 82 -1.18 -2.32 10.24
N TYR A 83 -0.13 -2.73 9.54
CA TYR A 83 1.23 -2.42 9.96
C TYR A 83 1.93 -1.58 8.89
N PHE A 84 2.95 -0.84 9.31
CA PHE A 84 3.75 -0.07 8.37
C PHE A 84 4.75 -1.00 7.68
N PRO A 85 4.69 -1.13 6.36
CA PRO A 85 5.66 -1.99 5.67
C PRO A 85 7.03 -1.33 5.53
N ILE A 86 7.11 -0.02 5.75
CA ILE A 86 8.36 0.75 5.66
C ILE A 86 8.35 1.85 6.71
N SER A 87 9.54 2.37 7.03
CA SER A 87 9.68 3.51 7.93
C SER A 87 9.62 4.82 7.17
N GLY A 88 9.14 5.87 7.81
CA GLY A 88 9.12 7.19 7.20
C GLY A 88 8.17 8.14 7.90
N GLU A 89 7.77 9.17 7.17
CA GLU A 89 6.85 10.18 7.68
C GLU A 89 5.53 10.11 6.92
N ILE A 90 4.41 10.11 7.63
CA ILE A 90 3.08 10.10 7.01
C ILE A 90 2.84 11.46 6.37
N THR A 91 2.71 11.49 5.06
CA THR A 91 2.47 12.73 4.31
C THR A 91 1.01 12.96 3.99
N GLU A 92 0.24 11.89 3.82
CA GLU A 92 -1.19 11.99 3.51
C GLU A 92 -1.92 10.79 4.07
N ILE A 93 -3.21 10.98 4.37
CA ILE A 93 -4.11 9.90 4.71
C ILE A 93 -5.31 9.99 3.76
N ASN A 94 -5.94 8.86 3.50
CA ASN A 94 -7.10 8.82 2.60
C ASN A 94 -8.39 8.91 3.40
N GLN A 95 -8.85 10.13 3.62
CA GLN A 95 -10.06 10.36 4.41
C GLN A 95 -11.28 9.68 3.80
N ALA A 96 -11.28 9.47 2.47
CA ALA A 96 -12.42 8.87 1.80
C ALA A 96 -12.76 7.48 2.33
N ILE A 97 -11.75 6.69 2.72
CA ILE A 97 -12.04 5.35 3.24
C ILE A 97 -12.49 5.36 4.69
N VAL A 98 -12.21 6.43 5.40
CA VAL A 98 -12.73 6.62 6.75
C VAL A 98 -14.22 6.99 6.66
N ASP A 99 -14.54 7.87 5.72
CA ASP A 99 -15.91 8.32 5.51
C ASP A 99 -16.79 7.23 4.91
N ASP A 100 -16.21 6.40 4.04
CA ASP A 100 -16.92 5.29 3.40
C ASP A 100 -16.01 4.06 3.34
N PRO A 101 -15.98 3.29 4.43
CA PRO A 101 -15.11 2.12 4.49
C PRO A 101 -15.36 1.06 3.42
N SER A 102 -16.57 1.02 2.86
CA SER A 102 -16.89 0.04 1.82
C SER A 102 -16.06 0.24 0.55
N THR A 103 -15.45 1.41 0.39
CA THR A 103 -14.55 1.68 -0.73
C THR A 103 -13.41 0.66 -0.76
N ILE A 104 -13.00 0.19 0.41
CA ILE A 104 -11.93 -0.80 0.51
C ILE A 104 -12.32 -2.09 -0.20
N ASN A 105 -13.57 -2.50 -0.07
CA ASN A 105 -14.04 -3.71 -0.74
C ASN A 105 -14.16 -3.53 -2.25
N LYS A 106 -14.44 -2.31 -2.70
CA LYS A 106 -14.66 -2.04 -4.11
C LYS A 106 -13.37 -1.93 -4.90
N ASP A 107 -12.36 -1.28 -4.34
CA ASP A 107 -11.12 -1.01 -5.06
C ASP A 107 -9.92 -0.96 -4.12
N PRO A 108 -9.59 -2.08 -3.48
CA PRO A 108 -8.56 -2.10 -2.43
C PRO A 108 -7.16 -1.72 -2.92
N GLU A 109 -6.83 -2.02 -4.17
CA GLU A 109 -5.49 -1.75 -4.69
C GLU A 109 -5.42 -0.53 -5.57
N GLY A 110 -6.45 0.31 -5.52
CA GLY A 110 -6.49 1.55 -6.29
C GLY A 110 -6.96 2.70 -5.43
N ASN A 111 -8.21 3.10 -5.62
CA ASN A 111 -8.74 4.28 -4.93
C ASN A 111 -8.78 4.15 -3.41
N ALA A 112 -8.81 2.95 -2.88
CA ALA A 112 -8.88 2.74 -1.44
C ALA A 112 -7.51 2.60 -0.78
N TRP A 113 -6.52 3.37 -1.24
CA TRP A 113 -5.23 3.43 -0.56
C TRP A 113 -5.45 4.01 0.85
N PHE A 114 -4.55 3.67 1.78
CA PHE A 114 -4.70 4.05 3.18
C PHE A 114 -3.94 5.31 3.54
N PHE A 115 -2.64 5.34 3.25
CA PHE A 115 -1.81 6.50 3.59
C PHE A 115 -0.60 6.54 2.67
N LYS A 116 0.08 7.70 2.69
CA LYS A 116 1.32 7.87 1.95
C LYS A 116 2.44 8.19 2.94
N ILE A 117 3.60 7.62 2.67
CA ILE A 117 4.77 7.78 3.53
C ILE A 117 5.92 8.33 2.70
N LYS A 118 6.61 9.35 3.23
CA LYS A 118 7.89 9.76 2.68
C LYS A 118 8.92 8.77 3.19
N ILE A 119 9.55 8.04 2.30
CA ILE A 119 10.44 6.92 2.62
C ILE A 119 11.69 7.42 3.33
N LYS A 120 11.96 6.87 4.50
CA LYS A 120 13.14 7.23 5.28
C LYS A 120 14.30 6.30 5.00
N ASN A 121 14.03 5.01 4.84
CA ASN A 121 15.05 3.99 4.65
C ASN A 121 14.71 3.14 3.45
N LYS A 122 15.39 3.39 2.34
CA LYS A 122 15.10 2.68 1.10
C LYS A 122 15.39 1.19 1.19
N ALA A 123 16.22 0.78 2.14
CA ALA A 123 16.50 -0.64 2.33
C ALA A 123 15.26 -1.41 2.77
N ASP A 124 14.29 -0.74 3.36
CA ASP A 124 13.02 -1.39 3.73
C ASP A 124 12.33 -1.98 2.51
N LEU A 125 12.52 -1.38 1.34
CA LEU A 125 11.89 -1.84 0.11
C LEU A 125 12.43 -3.18 -0.36
N ASP A 126 13.67 -3.50 0.02
CA ASP A 126 14.32 -4.73 -0.44
C ASP A 126 13.70 -5.98 0.15
N ARG A 127 12.96 -5.84 1.23
CA ARG A 127 12.33 -6.97 1.91
C ARG A 127 10.94 -7.26 1.38
N LEU A 128 10.45 -6.43 0.48
CA LEU A 128 9.12 -6.58 -0.05
C LEU A 128 9.13 -7.49 -1.26
N MET A 129 7.99 -8.12 -1.52
CA MET A 129 7.83 -9.05 -2.63
C MET A 129 7.34 -8.32 -3.87
N ASN A 130 7.71 -8.83 -5.05
CA ASN A 130 7.06 -8.40 -6.27
C ASN A 130 5.75 -9.18 -6.42
N LYS A 131 5.00 -8.91 -7.47
CA LYS A 131 3.69 -9.53 -7.66
C LYS A 131 3.78 -11.05 -7.78
N THR A 132 4.76 -11.53 -8.52
CA THR A 132 4.92 -12.97 -8.73
C THR A 132 5.20 -13.68 -7.41
N ASP A 133 6.12 -13.13 -6.62
CA ASP A 133 6.46 -13.73 -5.33
C ASP A 133 5.30 -13.64 -4.35
N TYR A 134 4.57 -12.54 -4.39
CA TYR A 134 3.41 -12.39 -3.52
C TYR A 134 2.33 -13.40 -3.87
N ASP A 135 2.08 -13.62 -5.16
CA ASP A 135 1.08 -14.60 -5.58
C ASP A 135 1.46 -15.99 -5.10
N LYS A 136 2.75 -16.33 -5.16
CA LYS A 136 3.22 -17.62 -4.64
C LYS A 136 3.03 -17.70 -3.13
N PHE A 137 3.33 -16.60 -2.44
CA PHE A 137 3.17 -16.55 -0.99
C PHE A 137 1.72 -16.77 -0.60
N VAL A 138 0.78 -16.15 -1.30
CA VAL A 138 -0.64 -16.31 -1.03
C VAL A 138 -1.08 -17.75 -1.31
N ALA A 139 -0.58 -18.36 -2.39
CA ALA A 139 -0.95 -19.72 -2.72
C ALA A 139 -0.48 -20.70 -1.66
N GLU A 140 0.67 -20.44 -1.04
CA GLU A 140 1.23 -21.29 0.00
C GLU A 140 0.64 -21.01 1.38
N ASN A 141 0.08 -19.82 1.56
CA ASN A 141 -0.47 -19.37 2.84
C ASN A 141 -1.83 -18.71 2.59
N PRO A 142 -2.85 -19.51 2.25
CA PRO A 142 -4.13 -18.94 1.84
C PRO A 142 -4.92 -18.23 2.93
N ASN A 143 -4.54 -18.41 4.20
CA ASN A 143 -5.23 -17.75 5.32
C ASN A 143 -4.34 -16.77 6.02
#